data_d4f3b2ed3471fc114ecb8e2f25b6f253
#
_entry.id   d4f3b2ed3471fc114ecb8e2f25b6f253
#
_cell.length_a   1.000
_cell.length_b   1.000
_cell.length_c   1.000
_cell.angle_alpha   90.00
_cell.angle_beta   90.00
_cell.angle_gamma   90.00
#
_symmetry.space_group_name_H-M   'P 1'
#
loop_
_entity.id
_entity.type
_entity.pdbx_description
1 polymer ?
#
loop_
_entity_poly.entity_id
_entity_poly.type
_entity_poly.pdbx_seq_one_letter_code
_entity_poly.pdbx_strand_id
1 'polypeptide(L)'
;VTSLESRATAPAVPHRDRRDEDMAGATHIADIAAARVAALAARRVPGVHALGAGTPRAIGAIREAVGADDTRSGVRVEVGSRQIAVDVVLIAEFGEHLRETAERVRAAVHHDVERLVGLQVTEVNVEVADVHVPDGRLERAERPEGD
;
A
#
# COMPACT_ATOMS: atom_id res chain seq x y z
N VAL A 1 -29.11 -53.54 3.90
CA VAL A 1 -28.28 -53.81 2.93
C VAL A 1 -27.94 -52.67 2.11
N THR A 2 -28.75 -51.96 1.84
CA THR A 2 -28.53 -51.06 0.94
C THR A 2 -28.31 -49.73 1.38
N SER A 3 -28.21 -49.57 2.52
CA SER A 3 -28.17 -48.26 2.97
C SER A 3 -26.93 -47.59 2.84
N LEU A 4 -25.97 -48.19 2.34
CA LEU A 4 -24.79 -47.59 2.38
C LEU A 4 -24.65 -46.47 1.53
N GLU A 5 -25.29 -46.41 0.58
CA GLU A 5 -25.03 -45.45 -0.30
C GLU A 5 -25.15 -44.13 0.18
N SER A 6 -25.90 -44.00 1.07
CA SER A 6 -26.24 -42.66 1.35
C SER A 6 -25.16 -41.82 1.82
N ARG A 7 -24.08 -42.31 2.17
CA ARG A 7 -23.21 -41.41 2.68
C ARG A 7 -22.34 -40.83 1.76
N ALA A 8 -22.32 -41.24 0.75
CA ALA A 8 -21.34 -40.80 -0.08
C ALA A 8 -21.28 -39.37 -0.33
N THR A 9 -22.17 -38.65 0.05
CA THR A 9 -22.09 -37.38 -0.46
C THR A 9 -21.85 -36.36 0.46
N ALA A 10 -20.99 -36.51 1.27
CA ALA A 10 -20.58 -35.41 2.03
C ALA A 10 -20.10 -34.35 1.05
N PRO A 11 -20.64 -33.22 1.04
CA PRO A 11 -20.21 -32.21 0.13
C PRO A 11 -18.77 -31.93 0.47
N ALA A 12 -18.01 -31.79 -0.53
CA ALA A 12 -16.65 -31.46 -0.36
C ALA A 12 -16.62 -30.16 0.36
N VAL A 13 -16.31 -30.20 1.55
CA VAL A 13 -16.06 -29.02 2.28
C VAL A 13 -14.88 -28.40 1.62
N PRO A 14 -14.97 -27.16 1.24
CA PRO A 14 -13.84 -26.52 0.63
C PRO A 14 -12.71 -26.69 1.58
N HIS A 15 -11.60 -27.05 1.07
CA HIS A 15 -10.44 -27.28 1.86
C HIS A 15 -10.10 -26.01 2.58
N ARG A 16 -10.79 -25.77 3.61
CA ARG A 16 -10.32 -24.85 4.56
C ARG A 16 -9.10 -25.50 5.08
N ASP A 17 -8.06 -24.78 5.01
CA ASP A 17 -6.81 -25.21 5.42
C ASP A 17 -6.97 -25.99 6.70
N ARG A 18 -6.77 -27.24 6.64
CA ARG A 18 -6.85 -28.04 7.84
C ARG A 18 -5.93 -27.50 8.90
N ARG A 19 -4.95 -26.74 8.48
CA ARG A 19 -4.05 -26.14 9.42
C ARG A 19 -4.75 -25.18 10.34
N ASP A 20 -5.76 -24.50 9.81
CA ASP A 20 -6.49 -23.57 10.65
C ASP A 20 -7.34 -24.27 11.67
N GLU A 21 -7.76 -25.48 11.37
CA GLU A 21 -8.55 -26.22 12.33
C GLU A 21 -7.69 -26.85 13.38
N ASP A 22 -6.48 -27.25 13.02
CA ASP A 22 -5.60 -27.90 13.97
C ASP A 22 -4.95 -26.91 14.92
N MET A 23 -4.79 -25.69 14.50
CA MET A 23 -4.17 -24.69 15.35
C MET A 23 -5.21 -23.68 15.80
N ALA A 24 -5.64 -23.83 17.00
CA ALA A 24 -6.62 -22.92 17.56
C ALA A 24 -6.06 -21.52 17.61
N GLY A 25 -6.90 -20.56 17.40
CA GLY A 25 -6.51 -19.17 17.49
C GLY A 25 -6.87 -18.40 16.24
N ALA A 26 -6.57 -17.12 16.27
CA ALA A 26 -6.87 -16.25 15.14
C ALA A 26 -5.71 -15.30 14.91
N THR A 27 -5.56 -14.88 13.67
CA THR A 27 -4.52 -13.91 13.33
C THR A 27 -5.20 -12.63 12.90
N HIS A 28 -4.75 -11.55 13.48
CA HIS A 28 -5.25 -10.22 13.09
C HIS A 28 -4.07 -9.37 12.67
N ILE A 29 -4.13 -8.82 11.50
CA ILE A 29 -3.07 -7.95 11.01
C ILE A 29 -3.56 -6.52 11.14
N ALA A 30 -2.87 -5.75 11.96
CA ALA A 30 -3.26 -4.38 12.20
C ALA A 30 -3.08 -3.52 10.96
N ASP A 31 -3.89 -2.50 10.84
CA ASP A 31 -3.82 -1.60 9.70
C ASP A 31 -2.43 -1.03 9.53
N ILE A 32 -1.77 -0.69 10.62
CA ILE A 32 -0.45 -0.10 10.51
C ILE A 32 0.56 -1.10 9.96
N ALA A 33 0.40 -2.38 10.26
CA ALA A 33 1.31 -3.38 9.71
C ALA A 33 1.11 -3.50 8.19
N ALA A 34 -0.13 -3.50 7.75
CA ALA A 34 -0.41 -3.55 6.33
C ALA A 34 0.10 -2.29 5.63
N ALA A 35 -0.08 -1.14 6.28
CA ALA A 35 0.40 0.12 5.71
C ALA A 35 1.91 0.12 5.57
N ARG A 36 2.61 -0.48 6.51
CA ARG A 36 4.06 -0.53 6.42
C ARG A 36 4.55 -1.44 5.31
N VAL A 37 3.85 -2.53 5.07
CA VAL A 37 4.18 -3.40 3.94
C VAL A 37 4.03 -2.59 2.65
N ALA A 38 2.93 -1.87 2.52
CA ALA A 38 2.69 -1.06 1.33
C ALA A 38 3.75 0.04 1.20
N ALA A 39 4.12 0.66 2.30
CA ALA A 39 5.12 1.72 2.27
C ALA A 39 6.48 1.21 1.83
N LEU A 40 6.87 0.04 2.32
CA LEU A 40 8.15 -0.50 1.93
C LEU A 40 8.14 -0.90 0.46
N ALA A 41 7.04 -1.43 -0.03
CA ALA A 41 6.92 -1.77 -1.43
C ALA A 41 7.06 -0.52 -2.30
N ALA A 42 6.38 0.56 -1.91
CA ALA A 42 6.42 1.79 -2.68
C ALA A 42 7.81 2.41 -2.69
N ARG A 43 8.48 2.39 -1.56
CA ARG A 43 9.80 3.00 -1.47
C ARG A 43 10.84 2.34 -2.35
N ARG A 44 10.67 1.09 -2.65
CA ARG A 44 11.66 0.37 -3.44
C ARG A 44 11.56 0.65 -4.93
N VAL A 45 10.53 1.32 -5.35
CA VAL A 45 10.32 1.58 -6.77
C VAL A 45 11.28 2.68 -7.21
N PRO A 46 12.05 2.46 -8.26
CA PRO A 46 12.93 3.51 -8.76
C PRO A 46 12.11 4.71 -9.20
N GLY A 47 12.57 5.88 -8.89
CA GLY A 47 11.86 7.11 -9.20
C GLY A 47 11.10 7.69 -8.03
N VAL A 48 10.97 6.93 -6.95
CA VAL A 48 10.33 7.41 -5.74
C VAL A 48 11.39 7.99 -4.83
N HIS A 49 11.28 9.27 -4.53
CA HIS A 49 12.24 9.93 -3.64
C HIS A 49 11.86 9.68 -2.19
N ALA A 50 10.61 9.84 -1.86
CA ALA A 50 10.14 9.66 -0.50
C ALA A 50 8.63 9.48 -0.52
N LEU A 51 8.09 9.01 0.58
CA LEU A 51 6.66 8.93 0.74
C LEU A 51 6.17 10.10 1.56
N GLY A 52 4.93 10.46 1.35
CA GLY A 52 4.34 11.57 2.07
C GLY A 52 4.30 12.81 1.21
N ALA A 53 3.78 13.88 1.77
CA ALA A 53 3.61 15.11 1.03
C ALA A 53 4.76 16.08 1.21
N GLY A 54 5.78 15.70 1.91
CA GLY A 54 6.94 16.57 2.09
C GLY A 54 6.78 17.55 3.20
N THR A 55 5.77 18.34 3.18
CA THR A 55 5.55 19.30 4.24
C THR A 55 4.24 19.00 4.89
N PRO A 56 4.26 18.74 6.17
CA PRO A 56 3.04 18.36 6.86
C PRO A 56 2.14 19.49 7.22
N ARG A 57 2.02 20.50 6.44
CA ARG A 57 1.23 21.57 6.80
C ARG A 57 -0.18 21.32 7.09
N ALA A 58 -1.05 21.88 6.43
CA ALA A 58 -2.46 21.84 6.76
C ALA A 58 -3.01 20.43 6.76
N ILE A 59 -2.49 19.59 5.95
CA ILE A 59 -2.99 18.25 5.85
C ILE A 59 -2.67 17.46 7.11
N GLY A 60 -1.54 17.70 7.68
CA GLY A 60 -1.15 17.00 8.88
C GLY A 60 -2.05 17.31 10.04
N ALA A 61 -2.50 18.52 10.15
CA ALA A 61 -3.31 18.90 11.27
C ALA A 61 -4.64 18.18 11.29
N ILE A 62 -5.20 17.92 10.13
CA ILE A 62 -6.47 17.26 10.10
C ILE A 62 -6.33 15.79 10.36
N ARG A 63 -5.28 15.22 9.91
CA ARG A 63 -5.13 13.79 10.00
C ARG A 63 -4.62 13.27 11.30
N GLU A 64 -4.08 14.12 12.10
CA GLU A 64 -3.64 13.69 13.39
C GLU A 64 -4.76 13.10 14.18
N ALA A 65 -5.96 13.50 13.90
CA ALA A 65 -7.07 12.96 14.62
C ALA A 65 -7.44 11.57 14.14
N VAL A 66 -6.91 11.14 13.01
CA VAL A 66 -7.37 9.90 12.44
C VAL A 66 -6.28 8.92 12.10
N GLY A 67 -5.27 8.85 12.84
CA GLY A 67 -4.25 7.88 12.52
C GLY A 67 -3.03 8.52 11.92
N ALA A 68 -2.42 9.32 12.70
CA ALA A 68 -1.29 10.10 12.26
C ALA A 68 -0.14 9.29 11.70
N ASP A 69 0.06 8.09 12.19
CA ASP A 69 1.19 7.32 11.75
C ASP A 69 1.10 6.94 10.29
N ASP A 70 -0.08 6.58 9.85
CA ASP A 70 -0.24 6.20 8.46
C ASP A 70 -0.03 7.41 7.57
N THR A 71 -0.44 8.56 8.01
CA THR A 71 -0.29 9.77 7.23
C THR A 71 1.16 10.16 7.10
N ARG A 72 1.94 9.96 8.15
CA ARG A 72 3.34 10.32 8.10
C ARG A 72 4.10 9.45 7.14
N SER A 73 3.71 8.21 7.01
CA SER A 73 4.39 7.33 6.09
C SER A 73 3.95 7.56 4.65
N GLY A 74 2.93 8.36 4.44
CA GLY A 74 2.40 8.60 3.11
C GLY A 74 1.50 7.49 2.62
N VAL A 75 1.13 6.55 3.49
CA VAL A 75 0.31 5.43 3.09
C VAL A 75 -0.87 5.30 4.03
N ARG A 76 -2.03 5.08 3.47
CA ARG A 76 -3.22 4.83 4.22
C ARG A 76 -3.85 3.58 3.71
N VAL A 77 -4.43 2.79 4.57
CA VAL A 77 -5.11 1.58 4.15
C VAL A 77 -6.49 1.51 4.76
N GLU A 78 -7.38 0.83 4.05
CA GLU A 78 -8.67 0.52 4.58
C GLU A 78 -8.77 -0.99 4.50
N VAL A 79 -8.78 -1.63 5.64
CA VAL A 79 -8.72 -3.08 5.71
C VAL A 79 -10.11 -3.64 5.99
N GLY A 80 -10.58 -4.50 5.11
CA GLY A 80 -11.80 -5.24 5.32
C GLY A 80 -11.47 -6.65 5.75
N SER A 81 -12.46 -7.51 5.82
CA SER A 81 -12.21 -8.87 6.23
C SER A 81 -11.43 -9.67 5.21
N ARG A 82 -11.55 -9.34 3.95
CA ARG A 82 -10.87 -10.07 2.89
C ARG A 82 -10.21 -9.16 1.87
N GLN A 83 -10.41 -7.89 1.98
CA GLN A 83 -9.96 -6.94 0.99
C GLN A 83 -9.28 -5.76 1.64
N ILE A 84 -8.47 -5.09 0.88
CA ILE A 84 -7.77 -3.92 1.35
C ILE A 84 -7.66 -2.91 0.22
N ALA A 85 -7.89 -1.65 0.54
CA ALA A 85 -7.64 -0.56 -0.38
C ALA A 85 -6.47 0.24 0.16
N VAL A 86 -5.61 0.71 -0.71
CA VAL A 86 -4.38 1.39 -0.31
C VAL A 86 -4.27 2.72 -1.02
N ASP A 87 -3.93 3.76 -0.27
CA ASP A 87 -3.63 5.07 -0.84
C ASP A 87 -2.17 5.39 -0.56
N VAL A 88 -1.45 5.81 -1.57
CA VAL A 88 -0.04 6.14 -1.44
C VAL A 88 0.17 7.57 -1.92
N VAL A 89 0.85 8.37 -1.12
CA VAL A 89 1.25 9.72 -1.50
C VAL A 89 2.77 9.71 -1.53
N LEU A 90 3.34 10.18 -2.61
CA LEU A 90 4.79 10.13 -2.76
C LEU A 90 5.36 11.40 -3.39
N ILE A 91 6.66 11.54 -3.26
CA ILE A 91 7.43 12.56 -3.90
C ILE A 91 8.33 11.83 -4.89
N ALA A 92 8.27 12.21 -6.15
CA ALA A 92 9.05 11.53 -7.18
C ALA A 92 10.36 12.29 -7.43
N GLU A 93 11.29 11.61 -8.08
CA GLU A 93 12.52 12.26 -8.46
C GLU A 93 12.33 13.07 -9.74
N PHE A 94 12.91 14.24 -9.79
CA PHE A 94 12.85 15.05 -10.99
C PHE A 94 13.53 14.30 -12.14
N GLY A 95 12.89 14.31 -13.28
CA GLY A 95 13.42 13.62 -14.44
C GLY A 95 12.74 12.31 -14.75
N GLU A 96 11.99 11.79 -13.80
CA GLU A 96 11.29 10.54 -14.02
C GLU A 96 9.96 10.78 -14.71
N HIS A 97 9.50 9.79 -15.42
CA HIS A 97 8.17 9.87 -16.02
C HIS A 97 7.18 9.58 -14.90
N LEU A 98 6.50 10.61 -14.43
CA LEU A 98 5.70 10.51 -13.21
C LEU A 98 4.58 9.48 -13.29
N ARG A 99 3.91 9.43 -14.40
CA ARG A 99 2.81 8.49 -14.54
C ARG A 99 3.30 7.04 -14.54
N GLU A 100 4.42 6.80 -15.16
CA GLU A 100 4.99 5.45 -15.14
C GLU A 100 5.48 5.07 -13.76
N THR A 101 6.07 6.02 -13.04
CA THR A 101 6.50 5.77 -11.68
C THR A 101 5.30 5.39 -10.83
N ALA A 102 4.18 6.11 -10.98
CA ALA A 102 2.97 5.80 -10.24
C ALA A 102 2.44 4.42 -10.58
N GLU A 103 2.54 4.02 -11.85
CA GLU A 103 2.08 2.70 -12.24
C GLU A 103 2.96 1.61 -11.63
N ARG A 104 4.25 1.83 -11.56
CA ARG A 104 5.15 0.87 -10.93
C ARG A 104 4.91 0.76 -9.45
N VAL A 105 4.59 1.89 -8.81
CA VAL A 105 4.23 1.88 -7.39
C VAL A 105 2.96 1.07 -7.19
N ARG A 106 1.96 1.29 -8.03
CA ARG A 106 0.72 0.56 -7.92
C ARG A 106 0.96 -0.94 -8.03
N ALA A 107 1.75 -1.35 -9.01
CA ALA A 107 2.03 -2.77 -9.20
C ALA A 107 2.81 -3.36 -8.02
N ALA A 108 3.80 -2.65 -7.53
CA ALA A 108 4.61 -3.15 -6.43
C ALA A 108 3.79 -3.29 -5.15
N VAL A 109 2.96 -2.30 -4.86
CA VAL A 109 2.13 -2.33 -3.67
C VAL A 109 1.11 -3.46 -3.79
N HIS A 110 0.47 -3.58 -4.94
CA HIS A 110 -0.51 -4.62 -5.16
C HIS A 110 0.11 -5.99 -4.91
N HIS A 111 1.26 -6.22 -5.50
CA HIS A 111 1.93 -7.51 -5.40
C HIS A 111 2.36 -7.82 -3.97
N ASP A 112 3.02 -6.90 -3.31
CA ASP A 112 3.56 -7.17 -1.99
C ASP A 112 2.47 -7.27 -0.93
N VAL A 113 1.46 -6.45 -1.03
CA VAL A 113 0.38 -6.51 -0.05
C VAL A 113 -0.37 -7.84 -0.20
N GLU A 114 -0.67 -8.24 -1.41
CA GLU A 114 -1.36 -9.52 -1.57
C GLU A 114 -0.51 -10.67 -1.11
N ARG A 115 0.78 -10.61 -1.39
CA ARG A 115 1.67 -11.71 -1.03
C ARG A 115 1.95 -11.77 0.47
N LEU A 116 2.16 -10.63 1.09
CA LEU A 116 2.59 -10.61 2.49
C LEU A 116 1.48 -10.42 3.50
N VAL A 117 0.46 -9.68 3.14
CA VAL A 117 -0.66 -9.46 4.05
C VAL A 117 -1.75 -10.50 3.84
N GLY A 118 -1.88 -10.97 2.62
CA GLY A 118 -2.85 -12.03 2.34
C GLY A 118 -4.26 -11.56 2.13
N LEU A 119 -4.45 -10.27 1.86
CA LEU A 119 -5.76 -9.74 1.54
C LEU A 119 -5.81 -9.35 0.07
N GLN A 120 -6.98 -9.42 -0.51
CA GLN A 120 -7.13 -9.02 -1.89
C GLN A 120 -7.09 -7.50 -1.98
N VAL A 121 -6.22 -6.98 -2.82
CA VAL A 121 -6.12 -5.53 -3.00
C VAL A 121 -7.15 -5.10 -4.02
N THR A 122 -8.10 -4.27 -3.60
CA THR A 122 -9.17 -3.84 -4.50
C THR A 122 -8.77 -2.62 -5.29
N GLU A 123 -7.94 -1.77 -4.71
CA GLU A 123 -7.46 -0.61 -5.44
C GLU A 123 -6.22 -0.05 -4.77
N VAL A 124 -5.37 0.54 -5.56
CA VAL A 124 -4.21 1.28 -5.07
C VAL A 124 -4.25 2.63 -5.75
N ASN A 125 -4.44 3.67 -4.95
CA ASN A 125 -4.46 5.03 -5.47
C ASN A 125 -3.11 5.67 -5.18
N VAL A 126 -2.52 6.28 -6.19
CA VAL A 126 -1.20 6.86 -6.05
C VAL A 126 -1.29 8.35 -6.38
N GLU A 127 -0.82 9.15 -5.47
CA GLU A 127 -0.74 10.59 -5.69
C GLU A 127 0.74 10.99 -5.71
N VAL A 128 1.18 11.64 -6.77
CA VAL A 128 2.51 12.23 -6.83
C VAL A 128 2.34 13.65 -6.35
N ALA A 129 2.70 13.90 -5.11
CA ALA A 129 2.42 15.18 -4.48
C ALA A 129 3.49 16.23 -4.77
N ASP A 130 4.67 15.80 -5.10
CA ASP A 130 5.77 16.75 -5.31
C ASP A 130 6.88 16.05 -6.10
N VAL A 131 7.84 16.83 -6.54
CA VAL A 131 8.98 16.33 -7.28
C VAL A 131 10.23 16.88 -6.61
N HIS A 132 11.13 15.99 -6.27
CA HIS A 132 12.39 16.38 -5.65
C HIS A 132 13.40 16.77 -6.72
N VAL A 133 13.90 17.99 -6.63
CA VAL A 133 14.88 18.49 -7.57
C VAL A 133 16.23 18.55 -6.85
N PRO A 134 17.17 17.73 -7.24
CA PRO A 134 18.44 17.69 -6.53
C PRO A 134 19.29 18.90 -6.85
N ASP A 135 20.19 19.20 -5.93
CA ASP A 135 21.19 20.23 -6.15
C ASP A 135 20.68 21.62 -6.44
N GLY A 136 19.51 21.95 -5.95
CA GLY A 136 18.99 23.29 -6.15
C GLY A 136 18.74 23.64 -7.60
N ARG A 137 18.59 22.64 -8.43
CA ARG A 137 18.39 22.89 -9.85
C ARG A 137 17.19 23.78 -10.13
N LEU A 138 16.17 23.64 -9.34
CA LEU A 138 15.00 24.46 -9.52
C LEU A 138 15.29 25.91 -9.22
N GLU A 139 16.08 26.17 -8.22
CA GLU A 139 16.44 27.51 -7.89
C GLU A 139 17.24 28.16 -8.99
N ARG A 140 18.10 27.44 -9.63
CA ARG A 140 18.86 27.99 -10.73
C ARG A 140 17.95 28.33 -11.88
N ALA A 141 16.98 27.52 -12.12
CA ALA A 141 16.08 27.76 -13.23
C ALA A 141 15.23 29.00 -12.99
N GLU A 142 14.95 29.28 -11.75
CA GLU A 142 14.15 30.43 -11.44
C GLU A 142 14.91 31.71 -11.38
N ARG A 143 16.22 31.67 -11.25
CA ARG A 143 16.99 32.86 -11.27
C ARG A 143 17.19 33.30 -12.68
N PRO A 144 16.74 34.43 -13.02
CA PRO A 144 17.02 34.92 -14.34
C PRO A 144 18.51 35.08 -14.40
N GLU A 145 19.11 34.60 -15.42
CA GLU A 145 20.48 34.75 -15.57
C GLU A 145 20.73 36.14 -15.82
N GLY A 146 20.83 36.82 -14.90
CA GLY A 146 20.99 38.16 -15.07
C GLY A 146 22.40 38.50 -15.15
N ASP A 147 22.84 38.79 -16.10
CA ASP A 147 24.07 39.40 -16.18
C ASP A 147 25.02 39.17 -15.26
#